data_5176ff84f73084198e040ce0a9f1b57f
#
_entry.id   5176ff84f73084198e040ce0a9f1b57f
#
_cell.length_a   1.000
_cell.length_b   1.000
_cell.length_c   1.000
_cell.angle_alpha   90.00
_cell.angle_beta   90.00
_cell.angle_gamma   90.00
#
_symmetry.space_group_name_H-M   'P 1'
#
loop_
_entity.id
_entity.type
_entity.pdbx_description
1 polymer ?
#
loop_
_entity_poly.entity_id
_entity_poly.type
_entity_poly.pdbx_seq_one_letter_code
_entity_poly.pdbx_strand_id
1 'polypeptide(L)'
;MRTIKIADTTLSKPESSFSFKEKIEIARQLEKLNVDVIEFPEIEIPRTDILLIKTLSSFVKNAVISVAAGVGEQSIEHAANAICDIARRSIRIELPLSPVGMEYTCHKKPEKMLEYIASAVQDAKQKVGNVEFCAGDATRAETDFLKKAVKAAENAGADAITLCDDAAE
;
A
#
# COMPACT_ATOMS: atom_id res chain seq x y z
N MET A 1 4.85 -22.67 13.76
CA MET A 1 5.43 -22.72 12.40
C MET A 1 5.35 -21.30 11.85
N ARG A 2 6.44 -20.71 11.34
CA ARG A 2 6.36 -19.38 10.69
C ARG A 2 5.77 -19.55 9.30
N THR A 3 4.70 -18.81 8.99
CA THR A 3 4.14 -18.76 7.64
C THR A 3 4.80 -17.59 6.90
N ILE A 4 5.33 -17.87 5.71
CA ILE A 4 5.86 -16.85 4.81
C ILE A 4 4.76 -16.52 3.82
N LYS A 5 4.54 -15.22 3.57
CA LYS A 5 3.64 -14.73 2.53
C LYS A 5 4.47 -14.06 1.43
N ILE A 6 4.03 -14.21 0.20
CA ILE A 6 4.67 -13.62 -0.98
C ILE A 6 3.75 -12.55 -1.54
N ALA A 7 4.26 -11.30 -1.59
CA ALA A 7 3.63 -10.19 -2.27
C ALA A 7 4.32 -9.95 -3.62
N ASP A 8 3.53 -9.81 -4.67
CA ASP A 8 4.03 -9.46 -6.00
C ASP A 8 3.78 -7.99 -6.30
N THR A 9 4.84 -7.28 -6.67
CA THR A 9 4.84 -5.83 -6.92
C THR A 9 4.83 -5.47 -8.41
N THR A 10 4.72 -6.46 -9.32
CA THR A 10 4.82 -6.22 -10.77
C THR A 10 3.81 -5.19 -11.27
N LEU A 11 2.58 -5.23 -10.74
CA LEU A 11 1.52 -4.31 -11.15
C LEU A 11 1.54 -2.97 -10.41
N SER A 12 2.34 -2.83 -9.36
CA SER A 12 2.49 -1.58 -8.60
C SER A 12 3.60 -0.67 -9.13
N LYS A 13 4.51 -1.20 -9.98
CA LYS A 13 5.65 -0.42 -10.49
C LYS A 13 5.21 0.55 -11.59
N PRO A 14 5.47 1.88 -11.45
CA PRO A 14 5.07 2.88 -12.43
C PRO A 14 5.79 2.73 -13.78
N GLU A 15 6.97 2.12 -13.80
CA GLU A 15 7.76 1.90 -15.01
C GLU A 15 7.18 0.80 -15.91
N SER A 16 6.24 0.02 -15.43
CA SER A 16 5.61 -1.04 -16.20
C SER A 16 4.55 -0.46 -17.15
N SER A 17 4.94 -0.23 -18.41
CA SER A 17 4.05 0.26 -19.48
C SER A 17 3.11 -0.82 -20.01
N PHE A 18 2.63 -1.71 -19.16
CA PHE A 18 1.71 -2.79 -19.57
C PHE A 18 0.36 -2.23 -20.02
N SER A 19 -0.10 -2.71 -21.16
CA SER A 19 -1.47 -2.47 -21.61
C SER A 19 -2.49 -3.11 -20.66
N PHE A 20 -3.74 -2.67 -20.75
CA PHE A 20 -4.84 -3.21 -19.93
C PHE A 20 -4.96 -4.74 -20.06
N LYS A 21 -4.78 -5.29 -21.28
CA LYS A 21 -4.84 -6.74 -21.54
C LYS A 21 -3.68 -7.49 -20.87
N GLU A 22 -2.48 -6.92 -20.94
CA GLU A 22 -1.29 -7.51 -20.32
C GLU A 22 -1.42 -7.53 -18.80
N LYS A 23 -1.94 -6.46 -18.20
CA LYS A 23 -2.21 -6.42 -16.74
C LYS A 23 -3.18 -7.52 -16.31
N ILE A 24 -4.23 -7.79 -17.10
CA ILE A 24 -5.17 -8.90 -16.84
C ILE A 24 -4.44 -10.26 -16.91
N GLU A 25 -3.62 -10.45 -17.92
CA GLU A 25 -2.91 -11.72 -18.07
C GLU A 25 -1.88 -11.92 -16.95
N ILE A 26 -1.14 -10.86 -16.56
CA ILE A 26 -0.24 -10.90 -15.42
C ILE A 26 -0.99 -11.30 -14.14
N ALA A 27 -2.12 -10.65 -13.83
CA ALA A 27 -2.91 -10.98 -12.65
C ALA A 27 -3.39 -12.45 -12.64
N ARG A 28 -3.77 -12.97 -13.79
CA ARG A 28 -4.14 -14.40 -13.95
C ARG A 28 -2.96 -15.35 -13.70
N GLN A 29 -1.78 -14.99 -14.17
CA GLN A 29 -0.59 -15.82 -13.94
C GLN A 29 -0.15 -15.76 -12.46
N LEU A 30 -0.22 -14.60 -11.83
CA LEU A 30 0.06 -14.44 -10.40
C LEU A 30 -0.91 -15.26 -9.53
N GLU A 31 -2.20 -15.26 -9.88
CA GLU A 31 -3.20 -16.11 -9.21
C GLU A 31 -2.86 -17.61 -9.35
N LYS A 32 -2.43 -18.06 -10.56
CA LYS A 32 -1.97 -19.44 -10.77
C LYS A 32 -0.71 -19.80 -10.01
N LEU A 33 0.19 -18.84 -9.81
CA LEU A 33 1.40 -19.00 -9.00
C LEU A 33 1.09 -19.06 -7.50
N ASN A 34 -0.16 -18.78 -7.10
CA ASN A 34 -0.60 -18.74 -5.70
C ASN A 34 0.21 -17.74 -4.86
N VAL A 35 0.49 -16.55 -5.39
CA VAL A 35 1.01 -15.47 -4.56
C VAL A 35 -0.04 -15.06 -3.53
N ASP A 36 0.40 -14.62 -2.34
CA ASP A 36 -0.53 -14.25 -1.28
C ASP A 36 -1.14 -12.87 -1.48
N VAL A 37 -0.37 -11.94 -2.06
CA VAL A 37 -0.77 -10.55 -2.27
C VAL A 37 -0.37 -10.10 -3.68
N ILE A 38 -1.27 -9.39 -4.36
CA ILE A 38 -0.98 -8.65 -5.60
C ILE A 38 -1.12 -7.17 -5.29
N GLU A 39 -0.04 -6.42 -5.48
CA GLU A 39 0.04 -5.01 -5.16
C GLU A 39 -0.28 -4.13 -6.36
N PHE A 40 -1.04 -3.07 -6.08
CA PHE A 40 -1.38 -2.01 -7.04
C PHE A 40 -0.86 -0.66 -6.55
N PRO A 41 -0.51 0.25 -7.48
CA PRO A 41 -0.06 1.59 -7.12
C PRO A 41 -1.21 2.43 -6.53
N GLU A 42 -0.88 3.62 -6.08
CA GLU A 42 -1.84 4.64 -5.71
C GLU A 42 -2.74 4.99 -6.92
N ILE A 43 -3.99 5.30 -6.64
CA ILE A 43 -4.98 5.67 -7.67
C ILE A 43 -4.72 7.10 -8.15
N GLU A 44 -4.20 7.23 -9.36
CA GLU A 44 -3.94 8.54 -9.99
C GLU A 44 -5.13 9.02 -10.83
N ILE A 45 -5.70 8.13 -11.64
CA ILE A 45 -6.85 8.42 -12.49
C ILE A 45 -8.04 7.57 -12.05
N PRO A 46 -8.88 8.05 -11.10
CA PRO A 46 -9.89 7.23 -10.44
C PRO A 46 -10.80 6.44 -11.41
N ARG A 47 -11.23 7.07 -12.52
CA ARG A 47 -12.10 6.40 -13.49
C ARG A 47 -11.46 5.16 -14.13
N THR A 48 -10.20 5.27 -14.52
CA THR A 48 -9.48 4.21 -15.24
C THR A 48 -8.95 3.16 -14.28
N ASP A 49 -8.33 3.61 -13.17
CA ASP A 49 -7.63 2.72 -12.25
C ASP A 49 -8.61 1.88 -11.44
N ILE A 50 -9.71 2.48 -10.98
CA ILE A 50 -10.77 1.74 -10.29
C ILE A 50 -11.39 0.69 -11.21
N LEU A 51 -11.65 1.04 -12.47
CA LEU A 51 -12.17 0.08 -13.45
C LEU A 51 -11.18 -1.08 -13.70
N LEU A 52 -9.90 -0.76 -13.81
CA LEU A 52 -8.84 -1.75 -13.97
C LEU A 52 -8.82 -2.73 -12.79
N ILE A 53 -8.74 -2.22 -11.54
CA ILE A 53 -8.68 -3.03 -10.33
C ILE A 53 -9.93 -3.90 -10.21
N LYS A 54 -11.13 -3.36 -10.42
CA LYS A 54 -12.39 -4.10 -10.40
C LYS A 54 -12.43 -5.20 -11.48
N THR A 55 -11.89 -4.92 -12.66
CA THR A 55 -11.81 -5.93 -13.73
C THR A 55 -10.84 -7.05 -13.34
N LEU A 56 -9.64 -6.69 -12.85
CA LEU A 56 -8.62 -7.66 -12.43
C LEU A 56 -9.11 -8.55 -11.28
N SER A 57 -9.84 -7.98 -10.32
CA SER A 57 -10.39 -8.73 -9.17
C SER A 57 -11.33 -9.86 -9.57
N SER A 58 -11.96 -9.76 -10.75
CA SER A 58 -12.81 -10.83 -11.25
C SER A 58 -12.03 -12.13 -11.57
N PHE A 59 -10.73 -12.02 -11.83
CA PHE A 59 -9.82 -13.13 -12.13
C PHE A 59 -8.96 -13.58 -10.94
N VAL A 60 -8.93 -12.79 -9.86
CA VAL A 60 -8.17 -13.08 -8.64
C VAL A 60 -9.13 -13.56 -7.56
N LYS A 61 -8.94 -14.77 -7.05
CA LYS A 61 -9.83 -15.43 -6.08
C LYS A 61 -9.15 -15.65 -4.73
N ASN A 62 -7.87 -16.00 -4.76
CA ASN A 62 -7.12 -16.43 -3.58
C ASN A 62 -6.18 -15.34 -3.06
N ALA A 63 -5.52 -14.61 -3.94
CA ALA A 63 -4.64 -13.52 -3.52
C ALA A 63 -5.42 -12.34 -2.91
N VAL A 64 -4.77 -11.63 -2.00
CA VAL A 64 -5.25 -10.33 -1.50
C VAL A 64 -4.92 -9.26 -2.54
N ILE A 65 -5.89 -8.44 -2.90
CA ILE A 65 -5.64 -7.23 -3.70
C ILE A 65 -5.31 -6.10 -2.76
N SER A 66 -4.08 -5.61 -2.83
CA SER A 66 -3.55 -4.51 -2.01
C SER A 66 -3.36 -3.26 -2.85
N VAL A 67 -4.00 -2.16 -2.48
CA VAL A 67 -3.89 -0.88 -3.19
C VAL A 67 -3.17 0.12 -2.31
N ALA A 68 -2.17 0.80 -2.89
CA ALA A 68 -1.43 1.84 -2.18
C ALA A 68 -2.30 3.07 -1.94
N ALA A 69 -2.05 3.74 -0.82
CA ALA A 69 -2.57 5.06 -0.51
C ALA A 69 -1.45 5.88 0.17
N GLY A 70 -1.22 7.07 -0.34
CA GLY A 70 -0.14 7.96 0.09
C GLY A 70 -0.63 9.24 0.77
N VAL A 71 0.04 10.35 0.46
CA VAL A 71 -0.15 11.66 1.14
C VAL A 71 -1.36 12.44 0.62
N GLY A 72 -1.95 12.07 -0.51
CA GLY A 72 -3.06 12.79 -1.14
C GLY A 72 -4.34 12.79 -0.28
N GLU A 73 -5.04 13.92 -0.23
CA GLU A 73 -6.24 14.09 0.60
C GLU A 73 -7.34 13.03 0.35
N GLN A 74 -7.45 12.52 -0.88
CA GLN A 74 -8.46 11.53 -1.26
C GLN A 74 -7.87 10.15 -1.55
N SER A 75 -6.57 9.96 -1.29
CA SER A 75 -5.85 8.73 -1.64
C SER A 75 -6.49 7.49 -1.00
N ILE A 76 -6.77 7.53 0.30
CA ILE A 76 -7.42 6.43 1.04
C ILE A 76 -8.85 6.20 0.53
N GLU A 77 -9.59 7.27 0.23
CA GLU A 77 -10.97 7.16 -0.29
C GLU A 77 -10.98 6.49 -1.66
N HIS A 78 -10.10 6.91 -2.57
CA HIS A 78 -9.98 6.30 -3.89
C HIS A 78 -9.58 4.83 -3.80
N ALA A 79 -8.59 4.49 -2.97
CA ALA A 79 -8.18 3.12 -2.74
C ALA A 79 -9.32 2.27 -2.18
N ALA A 80 -10.03 2.76 -1.16
CA ALA A 80 -11.19 2.08 -0.58
C ALA A 80 -12.30 1.82 -1.61
N ASN A 81 -12.62 2.84 -2.43
CA ASN A 81 -13.63 2.71 -3.49
C ASN A 81 -13.24 1.70 -4.58
N ALA A 82 -11.94 1.59 -4.88
CA ALA A 82 -11.45 0.63 -5.87
C ALA A 82 -11.67 -0.82 -5.44
N ILE A 83 -11.63 -1.09 -4.15
CA ILE A 83 -11.63 -2.44 -3.59
C ILE A 83 -12.87 -2.77 -2.72
N CYS A 84 -13.86 -1.89 -2.64
CA CYS A 84 -15.02 -2.04 -1.75
C CYS A 84 -15.76 -3.37 -1.94
N ASP A 85 -15.87 -3.86 -3.18
CA ASP A 85 -16.59 -5.08 -3.55
C ASP A 85 -15.68 -6.33 -3.57
N ILE A 86 -14.40 -6.20 -3.21
CA ILE A 86 -13.42 -7.28 -3.25
C ILE A 86 -13.36 -7.97 -1.88
N ALA A 87 -13.55 -9.29 -1.85
CA ALA A 87 -13.59 -10.05 -0.60
C ALA A 87 -12.23 -10.08 0.13
N ARG A 88 -11.14 -10.28 -0.61
CA ARG A 88 -9.77 -10.33 -0.08
C ARG A 88 -9.02 -9.08 -0.50
N ARG A 89 -9.07 -8.08 0.34
CA ARG A 89 -8.56 -6.74 0.05
C ARG A 89 -7.73 -6.17 1.19
N SER A 90 -6.85 -5.24 0.86
CA SER A 90 -6.04 -4.45 1.81
C SER A 90 -5.76 -3.06 1.26
N ILE A 91 -5.64 -2.07 2.13
CA ILE A 91 -4.99 -0.79 1.81
C ILE A 91 -3.58 -0.82 2.37
N ARG A 92 -2.62 -0.41 1.56
CA ARG A 92 -1.23 -0.22 1.96
C ARG A 92 -0.95 1.28 2.08
N ILE A 93 -0.81 1.77 3.32
CA ILE A 93 -0.45 3.17 3.60
C ILE A 93 1.05 3.32 3.41
N GLU A 94 1.48 3.98 2.35
CA GLU A 94 2.88 4.20 1.99
C GLU A 94 3.31 5.61 2.32
N LEU A 95 4.24 5.75 3.26
CA LEU A 95 4.73 7.05 3.69
C LEU A 95 6.26 7.02 3.86
N PRO A 96 7.01 7.95 3.24
CA PRO A 96 8.44 8.03 3.41
C PRO A 96 8.80 8.53 4.81
N LEU A 97 9.72 7.83 5.48
CA LEU A 97 10.13 8.15 6.85
C LEU A 97 11.52 8.78 6.96
N SER A 98 12.26 8.89 5.85
CA SER A 98 13.51 9.66 5.86
C SER A 98 13.23 11.15 6.06
N PRO A 99 14.18 11.91 6.64
CA PRO A 99 14.03 13.37 6.81
C PRO A 99 13.70 14.08 5.49
N VAL A 100 14.36 13.68 4.41
CA VAL A 100 14.13 14.22 3.06
C VAL A 100 12.71 13.90 2.56
N GLY A 101 12.27 12.66 2.70
CA GLY A 101 10.93 12.26 2.28
C GLY A 101 9.83 12.95 3.08
N MET A 102 10.01 13.10 4.39
CA MET A 102 9.05 13.83 5.23
C MET A 102 8.95 15.31 4.86
N GLU A 103 10.08 15.95 4.56
CA GLU A 103 10.12 17.39 4.24
C GLU A 103 9.58 17.68 2.83
N TYR A 104 10.07 16.96 1.81
CA TYR A 104 9.78 17.30 0.41
C TYR A 104 8.55 16.58 -0.16
N THR A 105 8.19 15.42 0.34
CA THR A 105 7.00 14.68 -0.13
C THR A 105 5.79 14.92 0.76
N CYS A 106 5.98 14.79 2.07
CA CYS A 106 4.85 14.92 3.02
C CYS A 106 4.65 16.34 3.54
N HIS A 107 5.65 17.22 3.44
CA HIS A 107 5.66 18.57 4.01
C HIS A 107 5.30 18.57 5.49
N LYS A 108 5.83 17.59 6.24
CA LYS A 108 5.53 17.38 7.66
C LYS A 108 6.81 17.23 8.48
N LYS A 109 6.78 17.84 9.68
CA LYS A 109 7.78 17.59 10.71
C LYS A 109 7.54 16.25 11.39
N PRO A 110 8.56 15.63 12.02
CA PRO A 110 8.45 14.29 12.61
C PRO A 110 7.23 14.10 13.53
N GLU A 111 6.95 15.04 14.43
CA GLU A 111 5.80 14.93 15.34
C GLU A 111 4.46 14.90 14.59
N LYS A 112 4.32 15.76 13.59
CA LYS A 112 3.11 15.80 12.73
C LYS A 112 3.00 14.59 11.82
N MET A 113 4.14 14.00 11.46
CA MET A 113 4.16 12.76 10.70
C MET A 113 3.62 11.58 11.51
N LEU A 114 3.94 11.48 12.81
CA LEU A 114 3.39 10.45 13.70
C LEU A 114 1.86 10.57 13.84
N GLU A 115 1.35 11.78 14.01
CA GLU A 115 -0.10 12.05 14.05
C GLU A 115 -0.77 11.63 12.73
N TYR A 116 -0.13 11.97 11.60
CA TYR A 116 -0.63 11.64 10.27
C TYR A 116 -0.66 10.13 10.01
N ILE A 117 0.41 9.40 10.36
CA ILE A 117 0.46 7.94 10.27
C ILE A 117 -0.71 7.32 11.03
N ALA A 118 -0.90 7.73 12.28
CA ALA A 118 -1.98 7.20 13.11
C ALA A 118 -3.36 7.47 12.50
N SER A 119 -3.61 8.70 12.03
CA SER A 119 -4.89 9.06 11.43
C SER A 119 -5.15 8.35 10.11
N ALA A 120 -4.14 8.22 9.24
CA ALA A 120 -4.26 7.53 7.95
C ALA A 120 -4.56 6.04 8.12
N VAL A 121 -3.85 5.38 9.03
CA VAL A 121 -4.09 3.95 9.35
C VAL A 121 -5.49 3.77 9.93
N GLN A 122 -5.93 4.62 10.85
CA GLN A 122 -7.28 4.55 11.44
C GLN A 122 -8.38 4.75 10.38
N ASP A 123 -8.23 5.74 9.49
CA ASP A 123 -9.20 5.98 8.42
C ASP A 123 -9.28 4.78 7.46
N ALA A 124 -8.15 4.28 7.00
CA ALA A 124 -8.09 3.09 6.15
C ALA A 124 -8.71 1.86 6.85
N LYS A 125 -8.44 1.69 8.15
CA LYS A 125 -8.97 0.57 8.95
C LYS A 125 -10.49 0.59 9.06
N GLN A 126 -11.08 1.77 9.21
CA GLN A 126 -12.53 1.94 9.24
C GLN A 126 -13.20 1.59 7.91
N LYS A 127 -12.53 1.87 6.78
CA LYS A 127 -13.08 1.66 5.43
C LYS A 127 -12.92 0.22 4.94
N VAL A 128 -11.77 -0.43 5.22
CA VAL A 128 -11.40 -1.70 4.57
C VAL A 128 -11.19 -2.84 5.56
N GLY A 129 -10.80 -2.55 6.79
CA GLY A 129 -10.61 -3.54 7.84
C GLY A 129 -9.24 -4.26 7.83
N ASN A 130 -8.55 -4.34 6.68
CA ASN A 130 -7.20 -4.89 6.57
C ASN A 130 -6.25 -3.82 6.02
N VAL A 131 -5.25 -3.43 6.82
CA VAL A 131 -4.35 -2.32 6.53
C VAL A 131 -2.92 -2.70 6.78
N GLU A 132 -2.07 -2.43 5.80
CA GLU A 132 -0.62 -2.50 5.90
C GLU A 132 -0.06 -1.08 6.01
N PHE A 133 0.91 -0.87 6.90
CA PHE A 133 1.71 0.33 6.93
C PHE A 133 3.07 0.05 6.32
N CYS A 134 3.38 0.73 5.22
CA CYS A 134 4.63 0.65 4.50
C CYS A 134 5.49 1.87 4.85
N ALA A 135 6.54 1.65 5.63
CA ALA A 135 7.54 2.63 5.98
C ALA A 135 8.52 2.79 4.80
N GLY A 136 8.25 3.73 3.92
CA GLY A 136 9.11 4.04 2.78
C GLY A 136 10.42 4.66 3.26
N ASP A 137 11.50 4.34 2.53
CA ASP A 137 12.85 4.85 2.80
C ASP A 137 13.30 4.63 4.26
N ALA A 138 12.95 3.46 4.81
CA ALA A 138 13.13 3.14 6.22
C ALA A 138 14.61 3.03 6.61
N THR A 139 15.48 2.63 5.69
CA THR A 139 16.93 2.48 5.93
C THR A 139 17.61 3.83 6.16
N ARG A 140 17.09 4.93 5.58
CA ARG A 140 17.57 6.29 5.79
C ARG A 140 16.80 7.08 6.85
N ALA A 141 15.82 6.45 7.49
CA ALA A 141 15.10 7.07 8.61
C ALA A 141 15.94 7.03 9.90
N GLU A 142 15.77 8.05 10.76
CA GLU A 142 16.36 7.98 12.10
C GLU A 142 15.75 6.82 12.88
N THR A 143 16.59 5.97 13.46
CA THR A 143 16.15 4.71 14.10
C THR A 143 15.08 4.93 15.19
N ASP A 144 15.22 5.97 16.00
CA ASP A 144 14.26 6.25 17.08
C ASP A 144 12.93 6.80 16.54
N PHE A 145 12.98 7.55 15.43
CA PHE A 145 11.78 8.00 14.75
C PHE A 145 11.06 6.81 14.07
N LEU A 146 11.80 5.94 13.36
CA LEU A 146 11.25 4.72 12.74
C LEU A 146 10.51 3.85 13.77
N LYS A 147 11.11 3.62 14.95
CA LYS A 147 10.44 2.87 16.04
C LYS A 147 9.14 3.53 16.48
N LYS A 148 9.12 4.85 16.61
CA LYS A 148 7.92 5.62 16.99
C LYS A 148 6.85 5.53 15.89
N ALA A 149 7.24 5.62 14.62
CA ALA A 149 6.34 5.53 13.47
C ALA A 149 5.68 4.14 13.38
N VAL A 150 6.47 3.08 13.49
CA VAL A 150 5.98 1.69 13.55
C VAL A 150 4.99 1.51 14.71
N LYS A 151 5.35 2.02 15.90
CA LYS A 151 4.48 1.93 17.08
C LYS A 151 3.19 2.73 16.92
N ALA A 152 3.23 3.88 16.25
CA ALA A 152 2.05 4.68 15.95
C ALA A 152 1.10 3.93 15.00
N ALA A 153 1.64 3.32 13.94
CA ALA A 153 0.87 2.52 13.01
C ALA A 153 0.25 1.26 13.67
N GLU A 154 1.04 0.55 14.48
CA GLU A 154 0.56 -0.62 15.24
C GLU A 154 -0.59 -0.24 16.19
N ASN A 155 -0.42 0.82 16.97
CA ASN A 155 -1.44 1.31 17.90
C ASN A 155 -2.71 1.81 17.17
N ALA A 156 -2.57 2.30 15.94
CA ALA A 156 -3.67 2.71 15.08
C ALA A 156 -4.42 1.53 14.43
N GLY A 157 -3.87 0.31 14.54
CA GLY A 157 -4.51 -0.91 14.08
C GLY A 157 -4.01 -1.48 12.76
N ALA A 158 -2.80 -1.13 12.31
CA ALA A 158 -2.18 -1.78 11.16
C ALA A 158 -2.01 -3.29 11.43
N ASP A 159 -2.39 -4.11 10.44
CA ASP A 159 -2.31 -5.57 10.51
C ASP A 159 -0.93 -6.10 10.09
N ALA A 160 -0.21 -5.31 9.29
CA ALA A 160 1.14 -5.59 8.84
C ALA A 160 1.98 -4.32 8.79
N ILE A 161 3.28 -4.47 8.99
CA ILE A 161 4.28 -3.41 8.85
C ILE A 161 5.32 -3.87 7.85
N THR A 162 5.56 -3.05 6.83
CA THR A 162 6.62 -3.27 5.85
C THR A 162 7.68 -2.18 5.98
N LEU A 163 8.93 -2.58 5.96
CA LEU A 163 10.07 -1.66 5.94
C LEU A 163 10.69 -1.71 4.55
N CYS A 164 10.70 -0.57 3.85
CA CYS A 164 11.24 -0.47 2.50
C CYS A 164 12.65 0.12 2.52
N ASP A 165 13.52 -0.53 1.75
CA ASP A 165 14.86 -0.04 1.43
C ASP A 165 14.84 0.52 0.00
N ASP A 166 14.39 1.76 -0.15
CA ASP A 166 14.20 2.38 -1.47
C ASP A 166 15.51 2.83 -2.11
N ALA A 167 16.55 3.02 -1.31
CA ALA A 167 17.86 3.49 -1.77
C ALA A 167 18.88 2.35 -1.96
N ALA A 168 18.61 1.17 -1.44
CA ALA A 168 19.54 0.03 -1.42
C ALA A 168 20.90 0.38 -0.77
N GLU A 169 20.87 1.07 0.39
CA GLU A 169 22.04 1.51 1.15
C GLU A 169 22.26 0.63 2.40
#